data_a9955b1c75de6c08bda24131eae09ba1
#
_entry.id   a9955b1c75de6c08bda24131eae09ba1
#
_cell.length_a   1.000
_cell.length_b   1.000
_cell.length_c   1.000
_cell.angle_alpha   90.00
_cell.angle_beta   90.00
_cell.angle_gamma   90.00
#
_symmetry.space_group_name_H-M   'P 1'
#
loop_
_entity.id
_entity.type
_entity.pdbx_description
1 polymer ?
#
loop_
_entity_poly.entity_id
_entity_poly.type
_entity_poly.pdbx_seq_one_letter_code
_entity_poly.pdbx_strand_id
1 'polypeptide(L)'
;MTLRKQLMDVLAREPRSVSSLARELGLPRADVEDALQHMIKSARSAGHQLVVVPARCRSCGFTFGEERLTRPSKCPECRNSRIFEPQIGVDTTTGGT
;
A
#
# COMPACT_ATOMS: atom_id res chain seq x y z
N MET A 1 3.00 -21.12 5.66
CA MET A 1 2.81 -19.68 5.87
C MET A 1 2.27 -19.03 4.62
N THR A 2 1.27 -18.21 4.73
CA THR A 2 0.66 -17.60 3.57
C THR A 2 1.28 -16.22 3.29
N LEU A 3 1.28 -15.82 2.03
CA LEU A 3 1.77 -14.51 1.63
C LEU A 3 1.01 -13.39 2.34
N ARG A 4 -0.29 -13.56 2.53
CA ARG A 4 -1.11 -12.56 3.23
C ARG A 4 -0.63 -12.32 4.66
N LYS A 5 -0.26 -13.39 5.36
CA LYS A 5 0.25 -13.26 6.72
C LYS A 5 1.60 -12.54 6.74
N GLN A 6 2.47 -12.84 5.79
CA GLN A 6 3.74 -12.15 5.67
C GLN A 6 3.54 -10.66 5.42
N LEU A 7 2.60 -10.32 4.53
CA LEU A 7 2.27 -8.92 4.28
C LEU A 7 1.74 -8.24 5.52
N MET A 8 0.83 -8.89 6.25
CA MET A 8 0.27 -8.34 7.47
C MET A 8 1.37 -8.04 8.49
N ASP A 9 2.30 -8.96 8.69
CA ASP A 9 3.39 -8.78 9.64
C ASP A 9 4.29 -7.60 9.26
N VAL A 10 4.64 -7.50 7.98
CA VAL A 10 5.50 -6.42 7.50
C VAL A 10 4.79 -5.08 7.61
N LEU A 11 3.54 -5.01 7.16
CA LEU A 11 2.80 -3.77 7.13
C LEU A 11 2.35 -3.31 8.53
N ALA A 12 2.29 -4.23 9.49
CA ALA A 12 2.01 -3.86 10.87
C ALA A 12 3.18 -3.11 11.51
N ARG A 13 4.39 -3.29 10.97
CA ARG A 13 5.58 -2.61 11.49
C ARG A 13 5.70 -1.19 10.93
N GLU A 14 5.51 -1.05 9.62
CA GLU A 14 5.60 0.25 8.97
C GLU A 14 4.89 0.19 7.61
N PRO A 15 4.39 1.32 7.11
CA PRO A 15 3.81 1.36 5.77
C PRO A 15 4.87 1.09 4.70
N ARG A 16 4.46 0.37 3.66
CA ARG A 16 5.32 0.01 2.54
C ARG A 16 4.60 0.17 1.21
N SER A 17 5.36 0.48 0.18
CA SER A 17 4.82 0.53 -1.18
C SER A 17 4.82 -0.87 -1.81
N VAL A 18 4.04 -1.03 -2.88
CA VAL A 18 4.01 -2.29 -3.61
C VAL A 18 5.40 -2.64 -4.16
N SER A 19 6.11 -1.65 -4.70
CA SER A 19 7.47 -1.90 -5.22
C SER A 19 8.42 -2.37 -4.13
N SER A 20 8.33 -1.78 -2.94
CA SER A 20 9.15 -2.19 -1.81
C SER A 20 8.86 -3.61 -1.40
N LEU A 21 7.57 -3.97 -1.32
CA LEU A 21 7.16 -5.32 -0.95
C LEU A 21 7.60 -6.34 -2.00
N ALA A 22 7.44 -6.01 -3.27
CA ALA A 22 7.84 -6.90 -4.36
C ALA A 22 9.32 -7.21 -4.28
N ARG A 23 10.13 -6.20 -4.03
CA ARG A 23 11.58 -6.37 -3.90
C ARG A 23 11.96 -7.19 -2.67
N GLU A 24 11.33 -6.89 -1.54
CA GLU A 24 11.64 -7.58 -0.29
C GLU A 24 11.23 -9.04 -0.32
N LEU A 25 10.08 -9.34 -0.93
CA LEU A 25 9.55 -10.70 -0.98
C LEU A 25 10.02 -11.48 -2.21
N GLY A 26 10.66 -10.81 -3.16
CA GLY A 26 11.12 -11.46 -4.38
C GLY A 26 10.00 -11.90 -5.30
N LEU A 27 8.91 -11.13 -5.36
CA LEU A 27 7.71 -11.46 -6.12
C LEU A 27 7.42 -10.41 -7.19
N PRO A 28 6.73 -10.80 -8.27
CA PRO A 28 6.24 -9.82 -9.25
C PRO A 28 5.25 -8.84 -8.59
N ARG A 29 5.22 -7.62 -9.10
CA ARG A 29 4.31 -6.60 -8.57
C ARG A 29 2.85 -7.03 -8.63
N ALA A 30 2.46 -7.69 -9.73
CA ALA A 30 1.07 -8.13 -9.88
C ALA A 30 0.66 -9.10 -8.76
N ASP A 31 1.56 -9.99 -8.38
CA ASP A 31 1.30 -10.93 -7.30
C ASP A 31 1.14 -10.21 -5.96
N VAL A 32 2.00 -9.21 -5.72
CA VAL A 32 1.92 -8.41 -4.49
C VAL A 32 0.62 -7.61 -4.46
N GLU A 33 0.23 -7.00 -5.57
CA GLU A 33 -1.01 -6.23 -5.65
C GLU A 33 -2.22 -7.10 -5.34
N ASP A 34 -2.27 -8.29 -5.92
CA ASP A 34 -3.38 -9.21 -5.69
C ASP A 34 -3.43 -9.66 -4.23
N ALA A 35 -2.29 -10.07 -3.69
CA ALA A 35 -2.21 -10.50 -2.30
C ALA A 35 -2.55 -9.36 -1.34
N LEU A 36 -2.14 -8.13 -1.69
CA LEU A 36 -2.43 -6.96 -0.87
C LEU A 36 -3.92 -6.68 -0.80
N GLN A 37 -4.63 -6.79 -1.93
CA GLN A 37 -6.07 -6.57 -1.94
C GLN A 37 -6.79 -7.59 -1.06
N HIS A 38 -6.38 -8.85 -1.11
CA HIS A 38 -6.95 -9.89 -0.25
C HIS A 38 -6.63 -9.62 1.22
N MET A 39 -5.42 -9.19 1.51
CA MET A 39 -5.01 -8.87 2.88
C MET A 39 -5.83 -7.70 3.44
N ILE A 40 -6.10 -6.68 2.62
CA ILE A 40 -6.90 -5.54 3.03
C ILE A 40 -8.30 -5.96 3.43
N LYS A 41 -8.93 -6.83 2.63
CA LYS A 41 -10.26 -7.35 2.98
C LYS A 41 -10.24 -8.10 4.29
N SER A 42 -9.24 -8.95 4.49
CA SER A 42 -9.09 -9.71 5.74
C SER A 42 -8.87 -8.79 6.93
N ALA A 43 -8.05 -7.76 6.76
CA ALA A 43 -7.77 -6.81 7.83
C ALA A 43 -9.03 -6.05 8.25
N ARG A 44 -9.82 -5.62 7.27
CA ARG A 44 -11.06 -4.92 7.56
C ARG A 44 -12.07 -5.82 8.28
N SER A 45 -12.17 -7.06 7.85
CA SER A 45 -13.04 -8.03 8.51
C SER A 45 -12.62 -8.30 9.95
N ALA A 46 -11.33 -8.26 10.22
CA ALA A 46 -10.80 -8.46 11.57
C ALA A 46 -10.86 -7.21 12.44
N GLY A 47 -11.29 -6.08 11.89
CA GLY A 47 -11.40 -4.83 12.64
C GLY A 47 -10.12 -4.03 12.72
N HIS A 48 -9.11 -4.38 11.94
CA HIS A 48 -7.87 -3.62 11.87
C HIS A 48 -8.07 -2.36 11.03
N GLN A 49 -7.33 -1.32 11.36
CA GLN A 49 -7.35 -0.10 10.58
C GLN A 49 -6.23 -0.09 9.54
N LEU A 50 -6.55 0.44 8.37
CA LEU A 50 -5.56 0.62 7.32
C LEU A 50 -4.94 2.00 7.45
N VAL A 51 -3.63 2.05 7.27
CA VAL A 51 -2.88 3.30 7.20
C VAL A 51 -2.43 3.46 5.77
N VAL A 52 -2.86 4.54 5.11
CA VAL A 52 -2.48 4.80 3.73
C VAL A 52 -1.76 6.13 3.65
N VAL A 53 -0.52 6.11 3.16
CA VAL A 53 0.20 7.32 2.80
C VAL A 53 -0.06 7.49 1.31
N PRO A 54 -0.85 8.51 0.91
CA PRO A 54 -1.28 8.62 -0.48
C PRO A 54 -0.13 8.92 -1.43
N ALA A 55 -0.31 8.50 -2.68
CA ALA A 55 0.62 8.84 -3.74
C ALA A 55 0.64 10.35 -3.92
N ARG A 56 1.79 10.87 -4.33
CA ARG A 56 1.97 12.31 -4.48
C ARG A 56 2.87 12.60 -5.65
N CYS A 57 2.52 13.61 -6.43
CA CYS A 57 3.35 14.04 -7.54
C CYS A 57 4.60 14.75 -7.01
N ARG A 58 5.77 14.33 -7.50
CA ARG A 58 7.03 14.95 -7.07
C ARG A 58 7.23 16.31 -7.68
N SER A 59 6.55 16.59 -8.78
CA SER A 59 6.75 17.83 -9.54
C SER A 59 5.86 18.97 -9.05
N CYS A 60 4.56 18.73 -8.91
CA CYS A 60 3.62 19.79 -8.54
C CYS A 60 3.00 19.61 -7.12
N GLY A 61 3.25 18.49 -6.47
CA GLY A 61 2.76 18.26 -5.13
C GLY A 61 1.32 17.76 -5.05
N PHE A 62 0.71 17.43 -6.19
CA PHE A 62 -0.66 16.91 -6.20
C PHE A 62 -0.74 15.61 -5.40
N THR A 63 -1.72 15.52 -4.50
CA THR A 63 -1.93 14.33 -3.68
C THR A 63 -3.09 13.52 -4.23
N PHE A 64 -2.86 12.23 -4.46
CA PHE A 64 -3.89 11.32 -4.96
C PHE A 64 -4.77 10.84 -3.81
N GLY A 65 -5.90 10.20 -4.17
CA GLY A 65 -6.80 9.66 -3.17
C GLY A 65 -6.21 8.46 -2.43
N GLU A 66 -6.67 8.24 -1.21
CA GLU A 66 -6.18 7.13 -0.38
C GLU A 66 -6.65 5.77 -0.87
N GLU A 67 -7.63 5.72 -1.75
CA GLU A 67 -8.07 4.47 -2.36
C GLU A 67 -7.07 3.93 -3.39
N ARG A 68 -6.12 4.75 -3.79
CA ARG A 68 -5.09 4.30 -4.72
C ARG A 68 -4.00 3.57 -3.99
N LEU A 69 -3.85 2.28 -4.30
CA LEU A 69 -2.88 1.41 -3.64
C LEU A 69 -1.62 1.19 -4.48
N THR A 70 -1.66 1.57 -5.76
CA THR A 70 -0.54 1.42 -6.67
C THR A 70 -0.15 2.78 -7.23
N ARG A 71 1.08 2.87 -7.73
CA ARG A 71 1.59 4.13 -8.27
C ARG A 71 0.83 4.51 -9.55
N PRO A 72 0.22 5.72 -9.60
CA PRO A 72 -0.38 6.21 -10.82
C PRO A 72 0.67 6.44 -11.90
N SER A 73 0.29 6.30 -13.15
CA SER A 73 1.22 6.47 -14.26
C SER A 73 1.53 7.93 -14.55
N LYS A 74 0.55 8.81 -14.33
CA LYS A 74 0.71 10.24 -14.60
C LYS A 74 -0.09 11.08 -13.62
N CYS A 75 0.43 12.28 -13.34
CA CYS A 75 -0.29 13.26 -12.55
C CYS A 75 -1.35 13.95 -13.42
N PRO A 76 -2.61 14.06 -12.95
CA PRO A 76 -3.66 14.73 -13.73
C PRO A 76 -3.45 16.25 -13.81
N GLU A 77 -2.69 16.83 -12.90
CA GLU A 77 -2.46 18.27 -12.88
C GLU A 77 -1.34 18.71 -13.82
N CYS A 78 -0.19 18.05 -13.74
CA CYS A 78 0.98 18.47 -14.53
C CYS A 78 1.41 17.44 -15.57
N ARG A 79 0.76 16.27 -15.59
CA ARG A 79 1.03 15.17 -16.51
C ARG A 79 2.44 14.60 -16.42
N ASN A 80 3.14 14.89 -15.34
CA ASN A 80 4.45 14.31 -15.09
C ASN A 80 4.29 12.89 -14.57
N SER A 81 5.26 12.04 -14.87
CA SER A 81 5.24 10.65 -14.43
C SER A 81 6.04 10.43 -13.13
N ARG A 82 6.65 11.47 -12.60
CA ARG A 82 7.42 11.38 -11.36
C ARG A 82 6.47 11.44 -10.17
N ILE A 83 6.10 10.29 -9.68
CA ILE A 83 5.11 10.18 -8.62
C ILE A 83 5.66 9.30 -7.50
N PHE A 84 5.54 9.79 -6.26
CA PHE A 84 5.83 8.98 -5.09
C PHE A 84 4.77 7.91 -4.98
N GLU A 85 5.22 6.67 -4.85
CA GLU A 85 4.32 5.53 -4.73
C GLU A 85 3.56 5.59 -3.41
N PRO A 86 2.27 5.20 -3.39
CA PRO A 86 1.55 5.15 -2.12
C PRO A 86 2.12 4.05 -1.24
N GLN A 87 2.02 4.25 0.08
CA GLN A 87 2.44 3.27 1.06
C GLN A 87 1.24 2.83 1.86
N ILE A 88 1.18 1.54 2.15
CA ILE A 88 0.06 0.94 2.88
C ILE A 88 0.60 0.28 4.14
N GLY A 89 -0.08 0.50 5.24
CA GLY A 89 0.22 -0.17 6.49
C GLY A 89 -1.03 -0.66 7.15
N VAL A 90 -0.87 -1.49 8.15
CA VAL A 90 -1.99 -2.03 8.93
C VAL A 90 -1.74 -1.72 10.40
N ASP A 91 -2.72 -1.11 11.04
CA ASP A 91 -2.66 -0.86 12.48
C ASP A 91 -3.42 -1.97 13.19
N THR A 92 -2.69 -2.89 13.76
CA THR A 92 -3.27 -4.03 14.46
C THR A 92 -3.51 -3.75 15.94
N THR A 93 -3.02 -2.62 16.45
CA THR A 93 -3.13 -2.32 17.86
C THR A 93 -4.51 -1.81 18.26
N THR A 94 -5.20 -1.12 17.37
CA THR A 94 -6.49 -0.52 17.67
C THR A 94 -7.60 -1.54 17.82
N GLY A 95 -7.53 -2.64 17.11
CA GLY A 95 -8.55 -3.67 17.18
C GLY A 95 -8.58 -4.43 18.49
N GLY A 96 -7.52 -4.31 19.28
CA GLY A 96 -7.41 -5.04 20.52
C GLY A 96 -7.96 -4.35 21.75
N THR A 97 -8.46 -3.17 21.60
CA THR A 97 -8.95 -2.40 22.76
C THR A 97 -10.45 -2.38 22.87
#